data_b84201ad483dbe027b4cc6068bfa442a
#
_entry.id   b84201ad483dbe027b4cc6068bfa442a
#
_cell.length_a   1.000
_cell.length_b   1.000
_cell.length_c   1.000
_cell.angle_alpha   90.00
_cell.angle_beta   90.00
_cell.angle_gamma   90.00
#
_symmetry.space_group_name_H-M   'P 1'
#
loop_
_entity.id
_entity.type
_entity.pdbx_description
1 polymer ?
#
loop_
_entity_poly.entity_id
_entity_poly.type
_entity_poly.pdbx_seq_one_letter_code
_entity_poly.pdbx_strand_id
1 'polypeptide(L)'
;VQPNTRLFNSCLLASALLVAACSPATPPQTQSTLKGEAVSEVNGVMRYPASDFVEQQRGQRGGTLRVSAATDAGSFDIHALSHGNMQWMGRTLFDCLVYQAEDGTLTPWLAKSWTISADGLTYTFHLRDDVTFSDGERFDAEAVRVNLEHMRDPKTKSPLAAAYIAPYLNGRVVDAFTFEATLREPYAPFLDVLSQAWLGMISPRQIIEAPATIASRPIGTGPFVLTGWVRDQRASFARRTGYHWAPPAIHHQGEAYLDGIELSYVPEAMIRYTSLEAGDSDMALDAPAQNAAAIRANPQLTLRNRIRKGNPARSITFNVERVPFDDVRVRQAVAKAIDRDGLAWISGFGEYQAKGDFLALNTPGYDPVARDALAFDPAEAGRLLDAAGWTGRDAEGYRSRDGQRLGATLLTYDNPAFPANVSVAAQADLRKVGFDLRIELLPISKVMELRYRGNFDALGGGYWHTNTADGLYILYHSQSIPSARMIGQNVGHFRDASLDQLLGDARRSTQPAQRRALYRQAQQRLGETVPAVPSVESQMLLAYRNAVGGVLFDGSHNVPLFTSVWLAKEQP
;
A
#
# COMPACT_ATOMS: atom_id res chain seq x y z
N VAL A 1 69.83 -32.58 -60.76
CA VAL A 1 70.62 -32.39 -59.56
C VAL A 1 69.68 -32.56 -58.38
N GLN A 2 70.03 -33.49 -57.55
CA GLN A 2 69.23 -34.19 -56.55
C GLN A 2 68.82 -33.33 -55.36
N PRO A 3 67.92 -33.95 -54.55
CA PRO A 3 66.98 -33.37 -53.58
C PRO A 3 67.42 -33.52 -52.13
N ASN A 4 66.74 -32.83 -51.23
CA ASN A 4 66.90 -33.12 -49.84
C ASN A 4 65.51 -33.29 -49.22
N THR A 5 65.24 -34.52 -48.79
CA THR A 5 64.17 -34.97 -47.96
C THR A 5 64.29 -34.41 -46.52
N ARG A 6 63.25 -33.83 -46.02
CA ARG A 6 63.01 -33.72 -44.53
C ARG A 6 61.65 -34.19 -44.19
N LEU A 7 61.63 -35.17 -43.29
CA LEU A 7 60.49 -35.73 -42.63
C LEU A 7 59.68 -34.67 -41.85
N PHE A 8 58.35 -34.65 -42.05
CA PHE A 8 57.43 -33.95 -41.16
C PHE A 8 56.66 -34.98 -40.33
N ASN A 9 56.92 -34.95 -39.05
CA ASN A 9 56.12 -35.65 -38.04
C ASN A 9 54.72 -35.08 -37.97
N SER A 10 53.71 -35.91 -38.19
CA SER A 10 52.30 -35.59 -38.00
C SER A 10 51.95 -35.66 -36.50
N CYS A 11 51.78 -34.52 -35.87
CA CYS A 11 51.08 -34.43 -34.60
C CYS A 11 49.57 -34.30 -34.85
N LEU A 12 48.83 -35.34 -34.54
CA LEU A 12 47.39 -35.31 -34.42
C LEU A 12 47.02 -34.52 -33.15
N LEU A 13 46.56 -33.28 -33.30
CA LEU A 13 45.87 -32.55 -32.23
C LEU A 13 44.40 -32.96 -32.27
N ALA A 14 44.00 -33.72 -31.26
CA ALA A 14 42.57 -33.97 -30.95
C ALA A 14 41.96 -32.70 -30.35
N SER A 15 41.15 -32.00 -31.13
CA SER A 15 40.33 -30.87 -30.64
C SER A 15 39.15 -31.41 -29.82
N ALA A 16 39.31 -31.44 -28.49
CA ALA A 16 38.17 -31.65 -27.61
C ALA A 16 37.31 -30.38 -27.59
N LEU A 17 36.16 -30.42 -28.25
CA LEU A 17 35.10 -29.43 -28.10
C LEU A 17 34.55 -29.52 -26.63
N LEU A 18 34.96 -28.60 -25.78
CA LEU A 18 34.27 -28.32 -24.52
C LEU A 18 32.93 -27.66 -24.87
N VAL A 19 31.86 -28.45 -24.83
CA VAL A 19 30.50 -27.93 -24.72
C VAL A 19 30.38 -27.39 -23.31
N ALA A 20 30.59 -26.08 -23.15
CA ALA A 20 30.23 -25.39 -21.93
C ALA A 20 28.69 -25.42 -21.82
N ALA A 21 28.16 -26.32 -21.00
CA ALA A 21 26.79 -26.29 -20.57
C ALA A 21 26.57 -24.95 -19.85
N CYS A 22 25.85 -24.03 -20.48
CA CYS A 22 25.29 -22.87 -19.79
C CYS A 22 24.27 -23.38 -18.77
N SER A 23 24.71 -23.68 -17.57
CA SER A 23 23.82 -23.76 -16.42
C SER A 23 23.16 -22.39 -16.27
N PRO A 24 21.83 -22.30 -16.13
CA PRO A 24 21.20 -21.03 -15.81
C PRO A 24 21.83 -20.51 -14.51
N ALA A 25 22.36 -19.29 -14.58
CA ALA A 25 22.91 -18.62 -13.42
C ALA A 25 21.81 -18.57 -12.36
N THR A 26 22.06 -19.21 -11.23
CA THR A 26 21.21 -19.05 -10.04
C THR A 26 21.13 -17.55 -9.76
N PRO A 27 19.93 -16.96 -9.69
CA PRO A 27 19.83 -15.54 -9.37
C PRO A 27 20.57 -15.31 -8.06
N PRO A 28 21.35 -14.23 -7.93
CA PRO A 28 22.07 -13.95 -6.71
C PRO A 28 21.05 -13.93 -5.58
N GLN A 29 21.29 -14.72 -4.53
CA GLN A 29 20.55 -14.63 -3.28
C GLN A 29 20.87 -13.25 -2.70
N THR A 30 20.15 -12.25 -3.14
CA THR A 30 20.22 -10.91 -2.61
C THR A 30 19.61 -10.96 -1.20
N GLN A 31 20.46 -10.86 -0.19
CA GLN A 31 20.03 -10.30 1.07
C GLN A 31 19.38 -8.96 0.70
N SER A 32 18.06 -8.90 0.73
CA SER A 32 17.30 -7.70 0.40
C SER A 32 17.32 -6.76 1.59
N THR A 33 18.46 -6.19 1.84
CA THR A 33 18.54 -4.92 2.55
C THR A 33 18.08 -3.87 1.56
N LEU A 34 17.11 -3.05 1.93
CA LEU A 34 16.83 -1.80 1.21
C LEU A 34 18.17 -1.07 1.13
N LYS A 35 18.76 -0.99 -0.08
CA LYS A 35 20.15 -0.54 -0.23
C LYS A 35 20.31 0.87 0.33
N GLY A 36 21.19 1.03 1.33
CA GLY A 36 21.54 2.31 1.91
C GLY A 36 20.66 2.80 3.05
N GLU A 37 19.71 2.00 3.54
CA GLU A 37 18.89 2.34 4.70
C GLU A 37 19.14 1.38 5.86
N ALA A 38 19.20 1.92 7.09
CA ALA A 38 19.32 1.12 8.31
C ALA A 38 17.94 0.51 8.64
N VAL A 39 17.63 -0.61 8.01
CA VAL A 39 16.39 -1.35 8.24
C VAL A 39 16.71 -2.57 9.09
N SER A 40 15.90 -2.83 10.10
CA SER A 40 15.98 -4.03 10.92
C SER A 40 14.74 -4.91 10.73
N GLU A 41 14.90 -6.21 10.94
CA GLU A 41 13.78 -7.14 10.97
C GLU A 41 13.63 -7.65 12.42
N VAL A 42 12.45 -7.43 13.00
CA VAL A 42 12.12 -7.88 14.35
C VAL A 42 10.90 -8.80 14.26
N ASN A 43 11.08 -10.07 14.60
CA ASN A 43 10.02 -11.10 14.50
C ASN A 43 9.36 -11.16 13.10
N GLY A 44 10.15 -11.07 12.04
CA GLY A 44 9.65 -11.07 10.67
C GLY A 44 9.10 -9.72 10.17
N VAL A 45 8.89 -8.74 11.06
CA VAL A 45 8.38 -7.41 10.72
C VAL A 45 9.53 -6.47 10.40
N MET A 46 9.44 -5.81 9.24
CA MET A 46 10.42 -4.81 8.84
C MET A 46 10.22 -3.50 9.61
N ARG A 47 11.33 -2.96 10.16
CA ARG A 47 11.37 -1.70 10.91
C ARG A 47 12.36 -0.74 10.30
N TYR A 48 11.95 0.50 10.18
CA TYR A 48 12.80 1.61 9.76
C TYR A 48 13.40 2.32 10.97
N PRO A 49 14.48 3.12 10.80
CA PRO A 49 15.06 3.87 11.90
C PRO A 49 14.05 4.81 12.57
N ALA A 50 14.05 4.88 13.90
CA ALA A 50 13.17 5.78 14.63
C ALA A 50 13.36 7.27 14.23
N SER A 51 14.57 7.63 13.80
CA SER A 51 14.88 8.98 13.28
C SER A 51 14.07 9.37 12.03
N ASP A 52 13.51 8.40 11.32
CA ASP A 52 12.66 8.65 10.15
C ASP A 52 11.21 9.00 10.53
N PHE A 53 10.83 8.80 11.80
CA PHE A 53 9.47 9.02 12.29
C PHE A 53 9.37 10.08 13.40
N VAL A 54 10.50 10.52 13.94
CA VAL A 54 10.54 11.51 15.02
C VAL A 54 11.51 12.62 14.66
N GLU A 55 11.08 13.88 14.82
CA GLU A 55 11.89 15.05 14.52
C GLU A 55 13.16 15.06 15.36
N GLN A 56 14.33 15.14 14.70
CA GLN A 56 15.64 15.11 15.34
C GLN A 56 16.22 16.51 15.57
N GLN A 57 15.84 17.48 14.75
CA GLN A 57 16.35 18.84 14.80
C GLN A 57 15.30 19.85 14.33
N ARG A 58 15.39 21.07 14.85
CA ARG A 58 14.55 22.17 14.38
C ARG A 58 14.95 22.57 12.97
N GLY A 59 13.93 22.80 12.13
CA GLY A 59 14.09 23.30 10.77
C GLY A 59 14.26 24.82 10.71
N GLN A 60 14.45 25.30 9.49
CA GLN A 60 14.50 26.73 9.16
C GLN A 60 13.16 27.18 8.58
N ARG A 61 12.68 28.35 8.99
CA ARG A 61 11.43 28.91 8.43
C ARG A 61 11.68 29.56 7.08
N GLY A 62 10.71 29.38 6.19
CA GLY A 62 10.61 30.03 4.89
C GLY A 62 10.80 29.08 3.71
N GLY A 63 10.49 29.58 2.52
CA GLY A 63 10.61 28.87 1.26
C GLY A 63 9.39 28.04 0.89
N THR A 64 9.25 27.78 -0.40
CA THR A 64 8.19 26.97 -0.99
C THR A 64 8.80 25.69 -1.54
N LEU A 65 8.33 24.52 -1.06
CA LEU A 65 8.78 23.22 -1.52
C LEU A 65 8.10 22.88 -2.86
N ARG A 66 8.90 22.58 -3.87
CA ARG A 66 8.42 22.14 -5.18
C ARG A 66 8.42 20.61 -5.24
N VAL A 67 7.23 20.02 -5.31
CA VAL A 67 7.03 18.55 -5.30
C VAL A 67 6.48 18.09 -6.64
N SER A 68 6.99 17.02 -7.18
CA SER A 68 6.41 16.32 -8.33
C SER A 68 5.81 14.97 -7.91
N ALA A 69 4.59 14.68 -8.38
CA ALA A 69 3.87 13.42 -8.15
C ALA A 69 3.32 12.86 -9.46
N ALA A 70 3.10 11.53 -9.52
CA ALA A 70 2.67 10.87 -10.74
C ALA A 70 1.22 11.21 -11.14
N THR A 71 0.31 11.31 -10.17
CA THR A 71 -1.13 11.39 -10.43
C THR A 71 -1.83 12.34 -9.48
N ASP A 72 -2.86 13.01 -9.99
CA ASP A 72 -3.85 13.72 -9.18
C ASP A 72 -4.84 12.71 -8.58
N ALA A 73 -5.26 12.94 -7.34
CA ALA A 73 -6.35 12.16 -6.72
C ALA A 73 -7.73 12.50 -7.30
N GLY A 74 -7.83 13.58 -8.06
CA GLY A 74 -9.06 14.05 -8.70
C GLY A 74 -10.08 14.70 -7.76
N SER A 75 -9.77 14.77 -6.47
CA SER A 75 -10.57 15.38 -5.41
C SER A 75 -9.73 15.52 -4.14
N PHE A 76 -10.09 16.45 -3.27
CA PHE A 76 -9.55 16.58 -1.91
C PHE A 76 -10.56 16.16 -0.83
N ASP A 77 -11.70 15.62 -1.20
CA ASP A 77 -12.64 15.03 -0.24
C ASP A 77 -12.08 13.71 0.27
N ILE A 78 -11.43 13.80 1.43
CA ILE A 78 -10.72 12.68 2.05
C ILE A 78 -11.68 11.53 2.44
N HIS A 79 -12.95 11.83 2.75
CA HIS A 79 -13.93 10.81 3.11
C HIS A 79 -14.50 10.07 1.90
N ALA A 80 -14.51 10.70 0.72
CA ALA A 80 -15.08 10.15 -0.50
C ALA A 80 -14.06 9.42 -1.40
N LEU A 81 -12.78 9.35 -0.99
CA LEU A 81 -11.71 8.82 -1.81
C LEU A 81 -11.06 7.56 -1.26
N SER A 82 -10.45 6.79 -2.18
CA SER A 82 -9.56 5.66 -1.87
C SER A 82 -8.19 5.77 -2.55
N HIS A 83 -7.86 6.93 -3.12
CA HIS A 83 -6.61 7.13 -3.85
C HIS A 83 -5.41 7.18 -2.92
N GLY A 84 -4.32 6.44 -3.25
CA GLY A 84 -3.13 6.31 -2.40
C GLY A 84 -2.42 7.62 -2.07
N ASN A 85 -2.51 8.64 -2.94
CA ASN A 85 -1.93 9.96 -2.67
C ASN A 85 -2.62 10.67 -1.50
N MET A 86 -3.87 10.31 -1.16
CA MET A 86 -4.55 10.90 0.00
C MET A 86 -3.93 10.51 1.34
N GLN A 87 -3.03 9.53 1.38
CA GLN A 87 -2.29 9.22 2.60
C GLN A 87 -1.41 10.41 3.05
N TRP A 88 -0.62 11.00 2.14
CA TRP A 88 0.25 12.15 2.47
C TRP A 88 -0.46 13.50 2.26
N MET A 89 -1.32 13.63 1.26
CA MET A 89 -2.13 14.84 1.05
C MET A 89 -3.11 15.05 2.19
N GLY A 90 -3.72 13.98 2.69
CA GLY A 90 -4.58 14.03 3.87
C GLY A 90 -3.86 14.55 5.09
N ARG A 91 -2.61 14.11 5.33
CA ARG A 91 -1.76 14.63 6.43
C ARG A 91 -1.34 16.09 6.25
N THR A 92 -1.39 16.59 5.04
CA THR A 92 -1.11 18.00 4.75
C THR A 92 -2.28 18.92 5.13
N LEU A 93 -3.51 18.44 4.99
CA LEU A 93 -4.73 19.25 5.11
C LEU A 93 -5.56 18.94 6.36
N PHE A 94 -5.43 17.72 6.92
CA PHE A 94 -6.31 17.23 7.97
C PHE A 94 -5.52 16.51 9.07
N ASP A 95 -6.00 16.60 10.28
CA ASP A 95 -5.50 15.83 11.43
C ASP A 95 -6.54 14.81 11.90
N CYS A 96 -6.09 13.81 12.66
CA CYS A 96 -6.91 12.72 13.16
C CYS A 96 -7.06 12.76 14.67
N LEU A 97 -8.02 12.00 15.22
CA LEU A 97 -8.22 11.92 16.66
C LEU A 97 -7.01 11.34 17.39
N VAL A 98 -6.37 10.34 16.79
CA VAL A 98 -5.22 9.63 17.34
C VAL A 98 -4.10 9.55 16.30
N TYR A 99 -2.87 9.40 16.75
CA TYR A 99 -1.70 9.16 15.91
C TYR A 99 -1.18 7.74 16.14
N GLN A 100 -0.77 7.06 15.07
CA GLN A 100 -0.12 5.76 15.16
C GLN A 100 1.36 5.90 14.85
N ALA A 101 2.21 5.48 15.78
CA ALA A 101 3.65 5.39 15.58
C ALA A 101 4.03 4.23 14.63
N GLU A 102 5.29 4.18 14.21
CA GLU A 102 5.79 3.16 13.28
C GLU A 102 5.57 1.74 13.80
N ASP A 103 5.74 1.51 15.09
CA ASP A 103 5.57 0.21 15.74
C ASP A 103 4.10 -0.20 15.97
N GLY A 104 3.15 0.66 15.59
CA GLY A 104 1.71 0.47 15.80
C GLY A 104 1.20 1.03 17.12
N THR A 105 2.04 1.61 17.97
CA THR A 105 1.62 2.27 19.21
C THR A 105 0.73 3.48 18.90
N LEU A 106 -0.41 3.56 19.58
CA LEU A 106 -1.36 4.67 19.45
C LEU A 106 -1.07 5.75 20.50
N THR A 107 -1.01 6.98 20.06
CA THR A 107 -0.75 8.15 20.90
C THR A 107 -1.79 9.24 20.69
N PRO A 108 -2.04 10.13 21.70
CA PRO A 108 -2.92 11.27 21.57
C PRO A 108 -2.58 12.18 20.39
N TRP A 109 -3.60 12.78 19.76
CA TRP A 109 -3.43 13.86 18.78
C TRP A 109 -4.55 14.89 18.97
N LEU A 110 -5.64 14.92 18.15
CA LEU A 110 -6.78 15.80 18.41
C LEU A 110 -7.59 15.36 19.63
N ALA A 111 -7.56 14.07 19.98
CA ALA A 111 -7.95 13.59 21.29
C ALA A 111 -6.75 13.60 22.24
N LYS A 112 -6.86 14.29 23.40
CA LYS A 112 -5.85 14.31 24.48
C LYS A 112 -5.73 12.96 25.18
N SER A 113 -6.85 12.24 25.27
CA SER A 113 -6.94 10.90 25.88
C SER A 113 -8.25 10.22 25.47
N TRP A 114 -8.35 8.94 25.76
CA TRP A 114 -9.58 8.16 25.58
C TRP A 114 -9.70 7.07 26.63
N THR A 115 -10.91 6.61 26.86
CA THR A 115 -11.23 5.41 27.64
C THR A 115 -12.11 4.48 26.84
N ILE A 116 -12.01 3.18 27.15
CA ILE A 116 -12.81 2.14 26.49
C ILE A 116 -13.58 1.41 27.57
N SER A 117 -14.89 1.22 27.39
CA SER A 117 -15.73 0.46 28.31
C SER A 117 -15.28 -1.00 28.39
N ALA A 118 -15.60 -1.67 29.50
CA ALA A 118 -15.16 -3.06 29.75
C ALA A 118 -15.67 -4.05 28.68
N ASP A 119 -16.83 -3.77 28.09
CA ASP A 119 -17.43 -4.55 27.00
C ASP A 119 -16.86 -4.20 25.62
N GLY A 120 -16.00 -3.18 25.51
CA GLY A 120 -15.39 -2.75 24.26
C GLY A 120 -16.35 -2.04 23.30
N LEU A 121 -17.53 -1.63 23.77
CA LEU A 121 -18.57 -1.03 22.92
C LEU A 121 -18.58 0.49 22.93
N THR A 122 -18.06 1.13 23.98
CA THR A 122 -18.05 2.60 24.11
C THR A 122 -16.64 3.13 24.21
N TYR A 123 -16.32 4.09 23.35
CA TYR A 123 -15.06 4.84 23.36
C TYR A 123 -15.36 6.29 23.72
N THR A 124 -14.84 6.76 24.86
CA THR A 124 -14.97 8.15 25.30
C THR A 124 -13.68 8.90 25.01
N PHE A 125 -13.74 9.92 24.15
CA PHE A 125 -12.61 10.75 23.75
C PHE A 125 -12.67 12.10 24.48
N HIS A 126 -11.57 12.50 25.10
CA HIS A 126 -11.35 13.85 25.62
C HIS A 126 -10.53 14.65 24.61
N LEU A 127 -11.15 15.64 24.02
CA LEU A 127 -10.62 16.40 22.89
C LEU A 127 -9.73 17.59 23.33
N ARG A 128 -8.88 18.05 22.43
CA ARG A 128 -8.19 19.33 22.55
C ARG A 128 -9.21 20.46 22.45
N ASP A 129 -8.93 21.55 23.17
CA ASP A 129 -9.75 22.76 23.25
C ASP A 129 -9.13 23.96 22.56
N ASP A 130 -7.94 23.78 21.98
CA ASP A 130 -7.11 24.79 21.32
C ASP A 130 -7.03 24.61 19.78
N VAL A 131 -7.80 23.69 19.18
CA VAL A 131 -7.80 23.40 17.76
C VAL A 131 -8.92 24.15 17.04
N THR A 132 -8.60 24.64 15.83
CA THR A 132 -9.58 25.24 14.92
C THR A 132 -9.47 24.63 13.52
N PHE A 133 -10.51 24.78 12.72
CA PHE A 133 -10.45 24.53 11.28
C PHE A 133 -9.86 25.74 10.54
N SER A 134 -9.47 25.56 9.26
CA SER A 134 -8.86 26.65 8.49
C SER A 134 -9.83 27.79 8.14
N ASP A 135 -11.11 27.63 8.38
CA ASP A 135 -12.12 28.69 8.31
C ASP A 135 -12.36 29.43 9.64
N GLY A 136 -11.60 29.07 10.68
CA GLY A 136 -11.71 29.64 12.02
C GLY A 136 -12.74 28.97 12.92
N GLU A 137 -13.52 28.02 12.42
CA GLU A 137 -14.46 27.25 13.24
C GLU A 137 -13.71 26.39 14.29
N ARG A 138 -14.31 26.22 15.45
CA ARG A 138 -13.69 25.46 16.54
C ARG A 138 -13.81 23.97 16.31
N PHE A 139 -12.77 23.22 16.60
CA PHE A 139 -12.85 21.76 16.69
C PHE A 139 -13.37 21.36 18.08
N ASP A 140 -14.45 20.60 18.12
CA ASP A 140 -15.12 20.15 19.35
C ASP A 140 -15.77 18.76 19.16
N ALA A 141 -16.54 18.31 20.15
CA ALA A 141 -17.22 17.01 20.13
C ALA A 141 -18.30 16.92 19.03
N GLU A 142 -18.95 18.04 18.69
CA GLU A 142 -19.92 18.07 17.58
C GLU A 142 -19.20 17.92 16.24
N ALA A 143 -18.01 18.49 16.08
CA ALA A 143 -17.20 18.29 14.90
C ALA A 143 -16.84 16.81 14.68
N VAL A 144 -16.49 16.09 15.74
CA VAL A 144 -16.23 14.63 15.64
C VAL A 144 -17.48 13.89 15.22
N ARG A 145 -18.63 14.18 15.84
CA ARG A 145 -19.90 13.55 15.51
C ARG A 145 -20.28 13.76 14.03
N VAL A 146 -20.23 15.00 13.55
CA VAL A 146 -20.57 15.34 12.17
C VAL A 146 -19.63 14.61 11.17
N ASN A 147 -18.34 14.54 11.46
CA ASN A 147 -17.38 13.84 10.60
C ASN A 147 -17.67 12.34 10.52
N LEU A 148 -17.89 11.65 11.64
CA LEU A 148 -18.19 10.21 11.65
C LEU A 148 -19.52 9.92 10.93
N GLU A 149 -20.54 10.76 11.09
CA GLU A 149 -21.81 10.61 10.37
C GLU A 149 -21.64 10.88 8.87
N HIS A 150 -20.84 11.87 8.48
CA HIS A 150 -20.53 12.14 7.08
C HIS A 150 -19.82 10.97 6.39
N MET A 151 -18.86 10.33 7.07
CA MET A 151 -18.18 9.14 6.54
C MET A 151 -19.16 7.99 6.26
N ARG A 152 -20.24 7.85 7.07
CA ARG A 152 -21.27 6.81 6.94
C ARG A 152 -22.42 7.17 6.01
N ASP A 153 -22.62 8.44 5.71
CA ASP A 153 -23.72 8.86 4.83
C ASP A 153 -23.54 8.22 3.45
N PRO A 154 -24.55 7.47 2.94
CA PRO A 154 -24.52 6.92 1.59
C PRO A 154 -24.29 7.96 0.50
N LYS A 155 -24.63 9.23 0.73
CA LYS A 155 -24.39 10.34 -0.20
C LYS A 155 -22.91 10.66 -0.37
N THR A 156 -22.09 10.45 0.65
CA THR A 156 -20.63 10.62 0.61
C THR A 156 -19.97 9.58 -0.29
N LYS A 157 -20.62 8.40 -0.48
CA LYS A 157 -20.10 7.29 -1.28
C LYS A 157 -18.69 6.86 -0.87
N SER A 158 -18.43 6.90 0.43
CA SER A 158 -17.12 6.61 1.01
C SER A 158 -16.70 5.16 0.72
N PRO A 159 -15.60 4.92 -0.01
CA PRO A 159 -15.13 3.56 -0.29
C PRO A 159 -14.27 2.97 0.82
N LEU A 160 -13.60 3.80 1.62
CA LEU A 160 -12.66 3.40 2.66
C LEU A 160 -13.12 3.79 4.05
N ALA A 161 -13.36 5.08 4.33
CA ALA A 161 -13.66 5.56 5.67
C ALA A 161 -14.91 4.88 6.25
N ALA A 162 -15.97 4.71 5.44
CA ALA A 162 -17.17 3.99 5.87
C ALA A 162 -16.91 2.52 6.21
N ALA A 163 -16.03 1.84 5.45
CA ALA A 163 -15.66 0.45 5.71
C ALA A 163 -14.86 0.31 7.01
N TYR A 164 -13.96 1.25 7.29
CA TYR A 164 -13.16 1.26 8.51
C TYR A 164 -13.98 1.48 9.78
N ILE A 165 -15.00 2.34 9.72
CA ILE A 165 -15.88 2.61 10.86
C ILE A 165 -17.19 1.82 10.78
N ALA A 166 -17.28 0.75 9.99
CA ALA A 166 -18.51 -0.03 9.84
C ALA A 166 -19.14 -0.48 11.17
N PRO A 167 -18.38 -0.84 12.23
CA PRO A 167 -18.95 -1.13 13.55
C PRO A 167 -19.48 0.08 14.31
N TYR A 168 -19.13 1.32 13.96
CA TYR A 168 -19.65 2.52 14.62
C TYR A 168 -21.17 2.62 14.46
N LEU A 169 -21.89 2.73 15.56
CA LEU A 169 -23.36 2.77 15.60
C LEU A 169 -23.87 4.20 15.67
N ASN A 170 -23.42 4.96 16.65
CA ASN A 170 -23.75 6.37 16.86
C ASN A 170 -22.72 7.06 17.75
N GLY A 171 -22.80 8.38 17.82
CA GLY A 171 -21.99 9.19 18.71
C GLY A 171 -22.82 10.13 19.57
N ARG A 172 -22.37 10.37 20.79
CA ARG A 172 -22.97 11.29 21.75
C ARG A 172 -22.00 12.39 22.14
N VAL A 173 -22.42 13.62 21.98
CA VAL A 173 -21.74 14.79 22.54
C VAL A 173 -22.09 14.86 24.03
N VAL A 174 -21.12 14.62 24.90
CA VAL A 174 -21.28 14.68 26.36
C VAL A 174 -21.18 16.13 26.82
N ASP A 175 -20.15 16.78 26.37
CA ASP A 175 -19.90 18.23 26.49
C ASP A 175 -19.08 18.72 25.30
N ALA A 176 -18.69 19.97 25.28
CA ALA A 176 -17.96 20.58 24.13
C ALA A 176 -16.67 19.83 23.75
N PHE A 177 -16.02 19.14 24.69
CA PHE A 177 -14.75 18.44 24.46
C PHE A 177 -14.74 16.98 24.89
N THR A 178 -15.91 16.41 25.14
CA THR A 178 -16.07 15.00 25.45
C THR A 178 -17.05 14.36 24.49
N PHE A 179 -16.54 13.44 23.67
CA PHE A 179 -17.30 12.69 22.68
C PHE A 179 -17.31 11.20 22.99
N GLU A 180 -18.47 10.58 22.95
CA GLU A 180 -18.62 9.13 23.06
C GLU A 180 -19.01 8.51 21.71
N ALA A 181 -18.23 7.53 21.25
CA ALA A 181 -18.58 6.67 20.13
C ALA A 181 -19.09 5.32 20.64
N THR A 182 -20.28 4.91 20.20
CA THR A 182 -20.85 3.59 20.49
C THR A 182 -20.71 2.69 19.27
N LEU A 183 -20.23 1.47 19.51
CA LEU A 183 -20.07 0.44 18.47
C LEU A 183 -21.18 -0.61 18.60
N ARG A 184 -21.53 -1.28 17.48
CA ARG A 184 -22.52 -2.39 17.44
C ARG A 184 -21.97 -3.68 18.04
N GLU A 185 -20.65 -3.86 17.95
CA GLU A 185 -19.90 -5.00 18.42
C GLU A 185 -18.50 -4.54 18.83
N PRO A 186 -17.81 -5.28 19.71
CA PRO A 186 -16.44 -4.95 20.07
C PRO A 186 -15.55 -4.96 18.82
N TYR A 187 -14.81 -3.86 18.64
CA TYR A 187 -13.93 -3.68 17.49
C TYR A 187 -12.59 -3.11 17.94
N ALA A 188 -11.67 -3.99 18.29
CA ALA A 188 -10.36 -3.62 18.82
C ALA A 188 -9.53 -2.71 17.87
N PRO A 189 -9.60 -2.84 16.52
CA PRO A 189 -8.90 -1.94 15.61
C PRO A 189 -9.50 -0.52 15.50
N PHE A 190 -10.54 -0.16 16.25
CA PHE A 190 -11.22 1.13 16.07
C PHE A 190 -10.29 2.33 16.20
N LEU A 191 -9.41 2.35 17.18
CA LEU A 191 -8.42 3.43 17.33
C LEU A 191 -7.37 3.42 16.22
N ASP A 192 -6.94 2.22 15.76
CA ASP A 192 -5.99 2.10 14.66
C ASP A 192 -6.57 2.74 13.39
N VAL A 193 -7.82 2.44 13.05
CA VAL A 193 -8.45 3.03 11.87
C VAL A 193 -8.69 4.54 12.01
N LEU A 194 -9.01 5.03 13.22
CA LEU A 194 -9.16 6.48 13.49
C LEU A 194 -7.84 7.26 13.37
N SER A 195 -6.70 6.58 13.29
CA SER A 195 -5.41 7.21 13.02
C SER A 195 -5.11 7.38 11.53
N GLN A 196 -5.93 6.82 10.63
CA GLN A 196 -5.67 6.85 9.20
C GLN A 196 -6.05 8.20 8.57
N ALA A 197 -5.28 8.62 7.57
CA ALA A 197 -5.47 9.92 6.91
C ALA A 197 -6.89 10.13 6.36
N TRP A 198 -7.54 9.06 5.89
CA TRP A 198 -8.93 9.13 5.37
C TRP A 198 -9.99 9.44 6.45
N LEU A 199 -9.63 9.38 7.73
CA LEU A 199 -10.51 9.73 8.84
C LEU A 199 -10.12 11.08 9.47
N GLY A 200 -9.45 11.94 8.72
CA GLY A 200 -9.13 13.31 9.10
C GLY A 200 -10.39 14.17 9.24
N MET A 201 -10.30 15.25 10.04
CA MET A 201 -11.44 16.08 10.39
C MET A 201 -11.64 17.21 9.38
N ILE A 202 -12.83 17.25 8.77
CA ILE A 202 -13.34 18.30 7.87
C ILE A 202 -14.22 19.26 8.69
N SER A 203 -14.22 20.56 8.38
CA SER A 203 -15.09 21.56 9.02
C SER A 203 -16.57 21.13 9.00
N PRO A 204 -17.26 21.06 10.16
CA PRO A 204 -18.69 20.74 10.22
C PRO A 204 -19.53 21.68 9.37
N ARG A 205 -19.21 22.97 9.38
CA ARG A 205 -19.91 23.97 8.58
C ARG A 205 -19.79 23.64 7.10
N GLN A 206 -18.61 23.26 6.62
CA GLN A 206 -18.43 22.88 5.22
C GLN A 206 -19.23 21.61 4.86
N ILE A 207 -19.22 20.60 5.74
CA ILE A 207 -19.99 19.37 5.53
C ILE A 207 -21.50 19.66 5.41
N ILE A 208 -22.02 20.56 6.25
CA ILE A 208 -23.46 20.83 6.36
C ILE A 208 -23.90 21.82 5.27
N GLU A 209 -23.19 22.94 5.10
CA GLU A 209 -23.66 24.08 4.30
C GLU A 209 -23.13 24.05 2.85
N ALA A 210 -21.93 23.45 2.63
CA ALA A 210 -21.25 23.52 1.34
C ALA A 210 -20.54 22.22 0.94
N PRO A 211 -21.15 21.02 1.08
CA PRO A 211 -20.48 19.73 0.86
C PRO A 211 -19.85 19.58 -0.54
N ALA A 212 -20.46 20.18 -1.55
CA ALA A 212 -19.92 20.14 -2.92
C ALA A 212 -18.55 20.83 -3.07
N THR A 213 -18.17 21.70 -2.12
CA THR A 213 -16.89 22.43 -2.17
C THR A 213 -15.73 21.64 -1.56
N ILE A 214 -15.98 20.58 -0.80
CA ILE A 214 -14.95 19.78 -0.12
C ILE A 214 -13.95 19.24 -1.15
N ALA A 215 -14.44 18.75 -2.27
CA ALA A 215 -13.64 18.15 -3.34
C ALA A 215 -12.56 19.09 -3.92
N SER A 216 -12.79 20.42 -3.91
CA SER A 216 -11.90 21.38 -4.56
C SER A 216 -11.33 22.46 -3.63
N ARG A 217 -11.92 22.65 -2.46
CA ARG A 217 -11.47 23.64 -1.45
C ARG A 217 -11.74 23.10 -0.04
N PRO A 218 -11.05 22.03 0.36
CA PRO A 218 -11.27 21.39 1.66
C PRO A 218 -10.90 22.35 2.81
N ILE A 219 -11.67 22.30 3.86
CA ILE A 219 -11.43 23.03 5.11
C ILE A 219 -11.15 22.00 6.19
N GLY A 220 -9.89 21.90 6.60
CA GLY A 220 -9.43 20.92 7.59
C GLY A 220 -8.72 21.57 8.78
N THR A 221 -8.20 20.72 9.65
CA THR A 221 -7.43 21.13 10.84
C THR A 221 -5.93 21.18 10.59
N GLY A 222 -5.44 20.68 9.45
CA GLY A 222 -4.04 20.39 9.16
C GLY A 222 -3.11 21.61 9.04
N PRO A 223 -1.80 21.36 8.88
CA PRO A 223 -0.73 22.38 8.90
C PRO A 223 -0.67 23.26 7.65
N PHE A 224 -1.36 22.91 6.59
CA PHE A 224 -1.44 23.67 5.35
C PHE A 224 -2.89 23.83 4.89
N VAL A 225 -3.11 24.81 4.03
CA VAL A 225 -4.40 25.11 3.39
C VAL A 225 -4.23 25.06 1.89
N LEU A 226 -5.14 24.41 1.18
CA LEU A 226 -5.18 24.40 -0.30
C LEU A 226 -5.55 25.81 -0.80
N THR A 227 -4.67 26.44 -1.56
CA THR A 227 -4.86 27.79 -2.12
C THR A 227 -5.17 27.78 -3.61
N GLY A 228 -4.82 26.72 -4.32
CA GLY A 228 -5.09 26.58 -5.76
C GLY A 228 -5.03 25.13 -6.19
N TRP A 229 -5.86 24.77 -7.17
CA TRP A 229 -5.85 23.46 -7.80
C TRP A 229 -6.29 23.56 -9.24
N VAL A 230 -5.45 23.06 -10.12
CA VAL A 230 -5.77 22.82 -11.53
C VAL A 230 -5.65 21.34 -11.77
N ARG A 231 -6.76 20.68 -12.02
CA ARG A 231 -6.87 19.23 -12.13
C ARG A 231 -5.84 18.66 -13.09
N ASP A 232 -5.19 17.57 -12.70
CA ASP A 232 -4.14 16.85 -13.43
C ASP A 232 -2.90 17.69 -13.81
N GLN A 233 -2.78 18.91 -13.25
CA GLN A 233 -1.65 19.81 -13.53
C GLN A 233 -0.89 20.19 -12.26
N ARG A 234 -1.57 20.84 -11.30
CA ARG A 234 -0.91 21.38 -10.10
C ARG A 234 -1.87 21.62 -8.95
N ALA A 235 -1.31 21.61 -7.74
CA ALA A 235 -1.97 22.08 -6.53
C ALA A 235 -0.99 22.93 -5.70
N SER A 236 -1.48 24.02 -5.12
CA SER A 236 -0.71 24.94 -4.29
C SER A 236 -1.26 24.97 -2.88
N PHE A 237 -0.34 24.91 -1.90
CA PHE A 237 -0.69 24.90 -0.48
C PHE A 237 0.08 26.01 0.23
N ALA A 238 -0.59 26.77 1.09
CA ALA A 238 0.03 27.76 1.97
C ALA A 238 0.09 27.22 3.40
N ARG A 239 1.14 27.60 4.12
CA ARG A 239 1.24 27.37 5.57
C ARG A 239 0.03 27.92 6.29
N ARG A 240 -0.54 27.14 7.18
CA ARG A 240 -1.64 27.58 8.03
C ARG A 240 -1.12 28.40 9.20
N THR A 241 -1.56 29.64 9.28
CA THR A 241 -1.26 30.51 10.42
C THR A 241 -1.97 30.02 11.69
N GLY A 242 -1.28 30.04 12.82
CA GLY A 242 -1.81 29.66 14.13
C GLY A 242 -1.87 28.15 14.39
N TYR A 243 -1.38 27.31 13.49
CA TYR A 243 -1.28 25.88 13.73
C TYR A 243 -0.27 25.57 14.84
N HIS A 244 -0.69 24.80 15.89
CA HIS A 244 0.17 24.46 17.03
C HIS A 244 -0.22 23.13 17.71
N TRP A 245 -0.78 22.21 16.96
CA TRP A 245 -1.20 20.88 17.44
C TRP A 245 -0.68 19.74 16.57
N ALA A 246 0.58 19.83 16.15
CA ALA A 246 1.25 18.80 15.37
C ALA A 246 1.22 17.43 16.11
N PRO A 247 1.28 16.29 15.38
CA PRO A 247 1.31 14.98 16.01
C PRO A 247 2.56 14.83 16.91
N PRO A 248 2.54 13.94 17.91
CA PRO A 248 3.62 13.78 18.90
C PRO A 248 4.98 13.45 18.31
N ALA A 249 5.02 12.86 17.11
CA ALA A 249 6.25 12.59 16.36
C ALA A 249 7.02 13.86 15.95
N ILE A 250 6.35 15.02 15.93
CA ILE A 250 6.90 16.31 15.55
C ILE A 250 7.08 17.15 16.82
N HIS A 251 8.33 17.38 17.20
CA HIS A 251 8.66 18.15 18.40
C HIS A 251 8.37 19.65 18.23
N HIS A 252 8.44 20.12 16.98
CA HIS A 252 8.02 21.46 16.63
C HIS A 252 6.49 21.57 16.61
N GLN A 253 5.90 21.98 17.70
CA GLN A 253 4.44 22.09 17.86
C GLN A 253 3.84 23.38 17.26
N GLY A 254 4.62 24.16 16.51
CA GLY A 254 4.16 25.39 15.85
C GLY A 254 3.78 25.17 14.38
N GLU A 255 3.58 26.30 13.70
CA GLU A 255 3.32 26.31 12.26
C GLU A 255 4.42 25.59 11.48
N ALA A 256 4.08 24.96 10.34
CA ALA A 256 5.05 24.33 9.46
C ALA A 256 6.23 25.27 9.12
N TYR A 257 7.40 24.72 8.87
CA TYR A 257 8.58 25.55 8.54
C TYR A 257 8.45 26.20 7.16
N LEU A 258 7.93 25.48 6.16
CA LEU A 258 7.72 25.97 4.80
C LEU A 258 6.66 27.09 4.77
N ASP A 259 6.80 28.04 3.86
CA ASP A 259 5.75 29.03 3.54
C ASP A 259 4.62 28.38 2.73
N GLY A 260 4.96 27.39 1.90
CA GLY A 260 3.99 26.65 1.08
C GLY A 260 4.58 25.45 0.37
N ILE A 261 3.72 24.77 -0.39
CA ILE A 261 4.07 23.63 -1.23
C ILE A 261 3.45 23.87 -2.61
N GLU A 262 4.27 23.74 -3.65
CA GLU A 262 3.82 23.69 -5.05
C GLU A 262 3.94 22.27 -5.54
N LEU A 263 2.83 21.62 -5.79
CA LEU A 263 2.74 20.26 -6.29
C LEU A 263 2.43 20.27 -7.79
N SER A 264 3.27 19.63 -8.58
CA SER A 264 3.06 19.40 -10.01
C SER A 264 2.73 17.93 -10.28
N TYR A 265 1.71 17.66 -11.06
CA TYR A 265 1.38 16.31 -11.50
C TYR A 265 2.08 16.01 -12.82
N VAL A 266 3.03 15.09 -12.75
CA VAL A 266 3.90 14.69 -13.86
C VAL A 266 3.87 13.17 -13.97
N PRO A 267 3.06 12.59 -14.88
CA PRO A 267 2.87 11.14 -14.97
C PRO A 267 4.17 10.37 -15.25
N GLU A 268 5.05 10.89 -16.09
CA GLU A 268 6.27 10.21 -16.53
C GLU A 268 7.34 10.28 -15.45
N ALA A 269 7.73 9.12 -14.91
CA ALA A 269 8.71 9.03 -13.82
C ALA A 269 10.08 9.61 -14.20
N MET A 270 10.49 9.47 -15.47
CA MET A 270 11.75 10.03 -15.96
C MET A 270 11.75 11.55 -15.94
N ILE A 271 10.62 12.19 -16.27
CA ILE A 271 10.51 13.66 -16.25
C ILE A 271 10.58 14.13 -14.79
N ARG A 272 9.93 13.43 -13.83
CA ARG A 272 10.07 13.77 -12.41
C ARG A 272 11.53 13.69 -11.94
N TYR A 273 12.26 12.66 -12.37
CA TYR A 273 13.67 12.50 -12.02
C TYR A 273 14.56 13.59 -12.64
N THR A 274 14.44 13.85 -13.94
CA THR A 274 15.27 14.88 -14.60
C THR A 274 14.96 16.30 -14.09
N SER A 275 13.71 16.60 -13.75
CA SER A 275 13.31 17.86 -13.10
C SER A 275 13.96 18.02 -11.71
N LEU A 276 14.08 16.90 -10.96
CA LEU A 276 14.79 16.89 -9.67
C LEU A 276 16.30 17.14 -9.84
N GLU A 277 16.94 16.52 -10.83
CA GLU A 277 18.36 16.73 -11.14
C GLU A 277 18.64 18.17 -11.57
N ALA A 278 17.79 18.74 -12.42
CA ALA A 278 17.90 20.12 -12.91
C ALA A 278 17.65 21.18 -11.81
N GLY A 279 17.00 20.77 -10.69
CA GLY A 279 16.62 21.70 -9.63
C GLY A 279 15.29 22.43 -9.89
N ASP A 280 14.51 22.00 -10.89
CA ASP A 280 13.15 22.51 -11.13
C ASP A 280 12.16 21.98 -10.10
N SER A 281 12.45 20.84 -9.48
CA SER A 281 11.73 20.20 -8.38
C SER A 281 12.68 19.96 -7.22
N ASP A 282 12.19 20.04 -5.99
CA ASP A 282 12.96 19.78 -4.75
C ASP A 282 12.74 18.35 -4.26
N MET A 283 11.58 17.76 -4.59
CA MET A 283 11.19 16.42 -4.19
C MET A 283 10.35 15.74 -5.28
N ALA A 284 10.65 14.47 -5.55
CA ALA A 284 9.90 13.62 -6.48
C ALA A 284 9.32 12.41 -5.72
N LEU A 285 8.00 12.30 -5.72
CA LEU A 285 7.28 11.13 -5.25
C LEU A 285 7.28 10.08 -6.37
N ASP A 286 7.40 8.79 -5.99
CA ASP A 286 7.47 7.67 -6.94
C ASP A 286 8.56 7.87 -8.02
N ALA A 287 9.79 8.12 -7.56
CA ALA A 287 10.97 8.20 -8.43
C ALA A 287 11.17 6.87 -9.20
N PRO A 288 11.72 6.90 -10.44
CA PRO A 288 11.85 5.70 -11.24
C PRO A 288 12.86 4.71 -10.62
N ALA A 289 12.41 3.48 -10.38
CA ALA A 289 13.23 2.43 -9.76
C ALA A 289 14.49 2.11 -10.59
N GLN A 290 14.40 2.18 -11.92
CA GLN A 290 15.54 1.98 -12.82
C GLN A 290 16.67 3.01 -12.62
N ASN A 291 16.35 4.18 -12.09
CA ASN A 291 17.33 5.25 -11.83
C ASN A 291 17.80 5.30 -10.37
N ALA A 292 17.34 4.40 -9.51
CA ALA A 292 17.65 4.41 -8.08
C ALA A 292 19.17 4.41 -7.81
N ALA A 293 19.95 3.65 -8.58
CA ALA A 293 21.41 3.62 -8.46
C ALA A 293 22.05 4.98 -8.83
N ALA A 294 21.55 5.63 -9.88
CA ALA A 294 22.03 6.95 -10.31
C ALA A 294 21.67 8.03 -9.27
N ILE A 295 20.45 7.99 -8.73
CA ILE A 295 20.00 8.91 -7.67
C ILE A 295 20.91 8.77 -6.43
N ARG A 296 21.23 7.55 -5.99
CA ARG A 296 22.12 7.33 -4.84
C ARG A 296 23.57 7.75 -5.10
N ALA A 297 24.03 7.67 -6.35
CA ALA A 297 25.36 8.11 -6.75
C ALA A 297 25.48 9.64 -6.85
N ASN A 298 24.37 10.35 -6.97
CA ASN A 298 24.37 11.81 -7.05
C ASN A 298 24.53 12.42 -5.66
N PRO A 299 25.63 13.15 -5.37
CA PRO A 299 25.90 13.72 -4.04
C PRO A 299 24.93 14.84 -3.62
N GLN A 300 24.09 15.31 -4.51
CA GLN A 300 23.08 16.34 -4.23
C GLN A 300 21.69 15.75 -3.92
N LEU A 301 21.51 14.43 -4.08
CA LEU A 301 20.22 13.78 -3.95
C LEU A 301 20.21 12.74 -2.82
N THR A 302 19.07 12.57 -2.22
CA THR A 302 18.76 11.48 -1.29
C THR A 302 17.61 10.66 -1.86
N LEU A 303 17.73 9.33 -1.80
CA LEU A 303 16.66 8.38 -2.12
C LEU A 303 16.22 7.66 -0.85
N ARG A 304 14.93 7.64 -0.60
CA ARG A 304 14.28 6.81 0.44
C ARG A 304 13.37 5.79 -0.23
N ASN A 305 13.52 4.54 0.17
CA ASN A 305 12.66 3.45 -0.27
C ASN A 305 11.77 3.02 0.90
N ARG A 306 10.45 3.13 0.75
CA ARG A 306 9.47 2.87 1.81
C ARG A 306 8.42 1.87 1.38
N ILE A 307 8.26 0.79 2.13
CA ILE A 307 7.12 -0.10 2.00
C ILE A 307 5.92 0.58 2.66
N ARG A 308 4.84 0.75 1.93
CA ARG A 308 3.57 1.24 2.47
C ARG A 308 2.92 0.14 3.30
N LYS A 309 2.34 0.49 4.44
CA LYS A 309 1.60 -0.48 5.26
C LYS A 309 0.34 -0.95 4.55
N GLY A 310 -0.05 -2.19 4.79
CA GLY A 310 -1.24 -2.80 4.24
C GLY A 310 -1.01 -4.17 3.61
N ASN A 311 -1.83 -4.49 2.63
CA ASN A 311 -1.63 -5.69 1.82
C ASN A 311 -0.60 -5.42 0.72
N PRO A 312 0.14 -6.43 0.25
CA PRO A 312 1.01 -6.29 -0.90
C PRO A 312 0.26 -5.68 -2.10
N ALA A 313 0.85 -4.67 -2.72
CA ALA A 313 0.16 -3.89 -3.76
C ALA A 313 -0.13 -4.69 -5.01
N ARG A 314 0.80 -5.57 -5.39
CA ARG A 314 0.73 -6.31 -6.63
C ARG A 314 0.28 -7.72 -6.32
N SER A 315 -0.97 -8.01 -6.61
CA SER A 315 -1.54 -9.33 -6.38
C SER A 315 -2.38 -9.81 -7.56
N ILE A 316 -2.54 -11.12 -7.67
CA ILE A 316 -3.49 -11.76 -8.56
C ILE A 316 -4.59 -12.33 -7.67
N THR A 317 -5.77 -11.71 -7.69
CA THR A 317 -6.93 -12.13 -6.91
C THR A 317 -7.79 -13.07 -7.76
N PHE A 318 -8.09 -14.24 -7.24
CA PHE A 318 -8.93 -15.24 -7.93
C PHE A 318 -10.40 -15.04 -7.60
N ASN A 319 -11.27 -15.29 -8.57
CA ASN A 319 -12.67 -15.57 -8.29
C ASN A 319 -12.81 -17.08 -8.00
N VAL A 320 -12.97 -17.44 -6.73
CA VAL A 320 -12.96 -18.83 -6.29
C VAL A 320 -14.27 -19.58 -6.60
N GLU A 321 -15.28 -18.92 -7.14
CA GLU A 321 -16.52 -19.55 -7.62
C GLU A 321 -16.41 -19.98 -9.09
N ARG A 322 -15.28 -19.69 -9.75
CA ARG A 322 -15.07 -19.99 -11.18
C ARG A 322 -13.97 -21.02 -11.43
N VAL A 323 -14.24 -21.93 -12.38
CA VAL A 323 -13.23 -22.84 -12.91
C VAL A 323 -12.14 -22.03 -13.61
N PRO A 324 -10.83 -22.32 -13.38
CA PRO A 324 -10.31 -23.44 -12.59
C PRO A 324 -10.01 -23.07 -11.13
N PHE A 325 -10.35 -21.87 -10.66
CA PHE A 325 -9.99 -21.36 -9.34
C PHE A 325 -10.92 -21.82 -8.21
N ASP A 326 -11.98 -22.55 -8.50
CA ASP A 326 -12.80 -23.26 -7.53
C ASP A 326 -12.03 -24.39 -6.82
N ASP A 327 -11.01 -24.96 -7.48
CA ASP A 327 -10.12 -25.96 -6.90
C ASP A 327 -8.91 -25.31 -6.21
N VAL A 328 -8.77 -25.53 -4.89
CA VAL A 328 -7.66 -25.00 -4.09
C VAL A 328 -6.29 -25.45 -4.61
N ARG A 329 -6.18 -26.68 -5.15
CA ARG A 329 -4.92 -27.21 -5.69
C ARG A 329 -4.45 -26.42 -6.91
N VAL A 330 -5.38 -25.93 -7.73
CA VAL A 330 -5.06 -25.05 -8.87
C VAL A 330 -4.58 -23.68 -8.37
N ARG A 331 -5.22 -23.10 -7.35
CA ARG A 331 -4.77 -21.83 -6.76
C ARG A 331 -3.38 -21.95 -6.15
N GLN A 332 -3.13 -23.04 -5.41
CA GLN A 332 -1.80 -23.34 -4.85
C GLN A 332 -0.75 -23.54 -5.96
N ALA A 333 -1.11 -24.25 -7.04
CA ALA A 333 -0.24 -24.45 -8.19
C ALA A 333 0.14 -23.13 -8.86
N VAL A 334 -0.82 -22.24 -9.06
CA VAL A 334 -0.57 -20.89 -9.62
C VAL A 334 0.37 -20.09 -8.73
N ALA A 335 0.17 -20.12 -7.40
CA ALA A 335 1.06 -19.42 -6.46
C ALA A 335 2.50 -19.95 -6.53
N LYS A 336 2.66 -21.29 -6.60
CA LYS A 336 3.99 -21.92 -6.66
C LYS A 336 4.65 -21.83 -8.04
N ALA A 337 3.89 -21.61 -9.10
CA ALA A 337 4.43 -21.45 -10.45
C ALA A 337 4.99 -20.06 -10.74
N ILE A 338 4.60 -19.03 -9.99
CA ILE A 338 5.00 -17.65 -10.21
C ILE A 338 6.26 -17.32 -9.41
N ASP A 339 7.34 -16.94 -10.11
CA ASP A 339 8.58 -16.41 -9.51
C ASP A 339 8.38 -14.98 -9.01
N ARG A 340 7.93 -14.83 -7.76
CA ARG A 340 7.64 -13.54 -7.14
C ARG A 340 8.89 -12.66 -7.00
N ASP A 341 10.06 -13.25 -6.73
CA ASP A 341 11.33 -12.52 -6.67
C ASP A 341 11.72 -11.99 -8.05
N GLY A 342 11.53 -12.79 -9.10
CA GLY A 342 11.67 -12.36 -10.48
C GLY A 342 10.71 -11.22 -10.83
N LEU A 343 9.45 -11.29 -10.42
CA LEU A 343 8.48 -10.20 -10.60
C LEU A 343 8.92 -8.91 -9.90
N ALA A 344 9.41 -9.01 -8.67
CA ALA A 344 9.93 -7.85 -7.93
C ALA A 344 11.14 -7.23 -8.62
N TRP A 345 12.05 -8.08 -9.14
CA TRP A 345 13.23 -7.63 -9.87
C TRP A 345 12.86 -6.86 -11.14
N ILE A 346 12.05 -7.43 -12.04
CA ILE A 346 11.71 -6.81 -13.32
C ILE A 346 10.87 -5.55 -13.18
N SER A 347 10.11 -5.41 -12.08
CA SER A 347 9.28 -4.22 -11.83
C SER A 347 10.00 -3.15 -11.03
N GLY A 348 10.97 -3.53 -10.21
CA GLY A 348 11.65 -2.66 -9.25
C GLY A 348 13.14 -2.53 -9.45
N PHE A 349 13.75 -3.18 -10.45
CA PHE A 349 15.20 -3.10 -10.74
C PHE A 349 16.07 -3.35 -9.49
N GLY A 350 15.63 -4.27 -8.61
CA GLY A 350 16.27 -4.60 -7.35
C GLY A 350 15.87 -3.70 -6.17
N GLU A 351 15.01 -2.71 -6.37
CA GLU A 351 14.49 -1.86 -5.30
C GLU A 351 13.26 -2.45 -4.62
N TYR A 352 12.47 -3.26 -5.33
CA TYR A 352 11.25 -3.84 -4.79
C TYR A 352 11.48 -5.22 -4.20
N GLN A 353 10.59 -5.61 -3.30
CA GLN A 353 10.66 -6.87 -2.57
C GLN A 353 9.38 -7.69 -2.80
N ALA A 354 9.52 -9.01 -2.77
CA ALA A 354 8.44 -9.97 -2.89
C ALA A 354 8.24 -10.78 -1.59
N LYS A 355 8.78 -10.31 -0.47
CA LYS A 355 8.81 -11.08 0.80
C LYS A 355 7.52 -11.03 1.59
N GLY A 356 6.65 -10.04 1.33
CA GLY A 356 5.35 -9.95 1.97
C GLY A 356 4.40 -11.04 1.49
N ASP A 357 3.45 -11.34 2.34
CA ASP A 357 2.40 -12.33 2.07
C ASP A 357 1.05 -11.62 1.87
N PHE A 358 0.05 -11.96 2.66
CA PHE A 358 -1.25 -11.30 2.64
C PHE A 358 -1.27 -9.94 3.37
N LEU A 359 -0.20 -9.60 4.07
CA LEU A 359 0.08 -8.29 4.64
C LEU A 359 1.48 -7.83 4.21
N ALA A 360 1.70 -6.52 4.13
CA ALA A 360 3.01 -5.96 3.88
C ALA A 360 3.95 -6.16 5.09
N LEU A 361 5.25 -6.28 4.83
CA LEU A 361 6.30 -6.60 5.81
C LEU A 361 6.35 -5.68 7.04
N ASN A 362 5.88 -4.45 6.93
CA ASN A 362 5.87 -3.45 8.01
C ASN A 362 4.49 -3.21 8.63
N THR A 363 3.49 -4.02 8.27
CA THR A 363 2.14 -3.89 8.83
C THR A 363 2.08 -4.53 10.23
N PRO A 364 1.57 -3.84 11.26
CA PRO A 364 1.34 -4.45 12.56
C PRO A 364 0.48 -5.72 12.45
N GLY A 365 0.98 -6.82 12.99
CA GLY A 365 0.33 -8.14 12.90
C GLY A 365 0.74 -8.98 11.70
N TYR A 366 1.66 -8.51 10.84
CA TYR A 366 2.31 -9.35 9.84
C TYR A 366 3.08 -10.49 10.53
N ASP A 367 2.98 -11.69 9.95
CA ASP A 367 3.74 -12.88 10.34
C ASP A 367 4.11 -13.68 9.06
N PRO A 368 5.37 -14.12 8.89
CA PRO A 368 5.82 -14.78 7.67
C PRO A 368 5.33 -16.24 7.53
N VAL A 369 4.35 -16.66 8.30
CA VAL A 369 3.86 -18.05 8.39
C VAL A 369 3.31 -18.59 7.05
N ALA A 370 2.83 -17.72 6.16
CA ALA A 370 2.33 -18.11 4.84
C ALA A 370 3.42 -18.18 3.75
N ARG A 371 4.63 -17.71 4.03
CA ARG A 371 5.71 -17.54 3.04
C ARG A 371 6.07 -18.84 2.33
N ASP A 372 6.22 -19.94 3.05
CA ASP A 372 6.61 -21.24 2.48
C ASP A 372 5.51 -21.84 1.59
N ALA A 373 4.24 -21.61 1.95
CA ALA A 373 3.12 -22.03 1.12
C ALA A 373 3.10 -21.34 -0.25
N LEU A 374 3.61 -20.11 -0.31
CA LEU A 374 3.69 -19.27 -1.51
C LEU A 374 5.08 -19.33 -2.19
N ALA A 375 6.00 -20.16 -1.71
CA ALA A 375 7.34 -20.27 -2.27
C ALA A 375 7.32 -20.81 -3.72
N PHE A 376 8.19 -20.25 -4.57
CA PHE A 376 8.34 -20.67 -5.96
C PHE A 376 8.83 -22.11 -6.05
N ASP A 377 7.99 -22.99 -6.59
CA ASP A 377 8.26 -24.41 -6.86
C ASP A 377 7.43 -24.89 -8.05
N PRO A 378 7.88 -24.67 -9.28
CA PRO A 378 7.15 -25.10 -10.48
C PRO A 378 6.98 -26.62 -10.60
N ALA A 379 7.85 -27.42 -9.94
CA ALA A 379 7.71 -28.88 -9.92
C ALA A 379 6.51 -29.30 -9.06
N GLU A 380 6.38 -28.71 -7.86
CA GLU A 380 5.19 -28.91 -7.02
C GLU A 380 3.93 -28.35 -7.67
N ALA A 381 4.01 -27.20 -8.35
CA ALA A 381 2.90 -26.68 -9.13
C ALA A 381 2.39 -27.70 -10.15
N GLY A 382 3.33 -28.36 -10.85
CA GLY A 382 3.00 -29.45 -11.77
C GLY A 382 2.27 -30.61 -11.09
N ARG A 383 2.76 -31.08 -9.92
CA ARG A 383 2.13 -32.16 -9.15
C ARG A 383 0.72 -31.80 -8.67
N LEU A 384 0.53 -30.58 -8.21
CA LEU A 384 -0.79 -30.08 -7.78
C LEU A 384 -1.79 -30.05 -8.93
N LEU A 385 -1.36 -29.64 -10.13
CA LEU A 385 -2.20 -29.65 -11.33
C LEU A 385 -2.55 -31.10 -11.76
N ASP A 386 -1.60 -32.03 -11.66
CA ASP A 386 -1.86 -33.45 -11.91
C ASP A 386 -2.89 -34.00 -10.91
N ALA A 387 -2.72 -33.71 -9.61
CA ALA A 387 -3.65 -34.10 -8.56
C ALA A 387 -5.05 -33.47 -8.73
N ALA A 388 -5.14 -32.29 -9.38
CA ALA A 388 -6.40 -31.65 -9.74
C ALA A 388 -7.03 -32.21 -11.01
N GLY A 389 -6.39 -33.21 -11.65
CA GLY A 389 -6.89 -33.91 -12.84
C GLY A 389 -6.53 -33.22 -14.17
N TRP A 390 -5.69 -32.19 -14.17
CA TRP A 390 -5.23 -31.50 -15.38
C TRP A 390 -4.01 -32.21 -15.99
N THR A 391 -4.17 -33.47 -16.40
CA THR A 391 -3.06 -34.33 -16.83
C THR A 391 -2.88 -34.39 -18.34
N GLY A 392 -3.93 -34.11 -19.13
CA GLY A 392 -3.82 -34.02 -20.59
C GLY A 392 -3.00 -32.83 -21.04
N ARG A 393 -2.54 -32.88 -22.31
CA ARG A 393 -1.92 -31.74 -22.96
C ARG A 393 -2.45 -31.56 -24.38
N ASP A 394 -2.70 -30.30 -24.76
CA ASP A 394 -3.06 -30.00 -26.15
C ASP A 394 -1.82 -29.83 -27.05
N ALA A 395 -2.04 -29.57 -28.33
CA ALA A 395 -0.98 -29.45 -29.34
C ALA A 395 -0.02 -28.27 -29.05
N GLU A 396 -0.46 -27.28 -28.27
CA GLU A 396 0.34 -26.13 -27.88
C GLU A 396 1.08 -26.34 -26.54
N GLY A 397 0.86 -27.51 -25.90
CA GLY A 397 1.49 -27.90 -24.63
C GLY A 397 0.78 -27.39 -23.39
N TYR A 398 -0.38 -26.75 -23.50
CA TYR A 398 -1.20 -26.40 -22.35
C TYR A 398 -1.88 -27.65 -21.76
N ARG A 399 -2.04 -27.64 -20.45
CA ARG A 399 -2.74 -28.70 -19.74
C ARG A 399 -4.23 -28.73 -20.11
N SER A 400 -4.81 -29.93 -20.10
CA SER A 400 -6.23 -30.12 -20.36
C SER A 400 -6.84 -31.17 -19.46
N ARG A 401 -8.16 -31.10 -19.24
CA ARG A 401 -9.01 -32.05 -18.56
C ARG A 401 -10.33 -32.16 -19.32
N ASP A 402 -10.73 -33.36 -19.67
CA ASP A 402 -11.99 -33.62 -20.42
C ASP A 402 -12.10 -32.79 -21.71
N GLY A 403 -10.98 -32.62 -22.43
CA GLY A 403 -10.91 -31.83 -23.67
C GLY A 403 -10.90 -30.32 -23.46
N GLN A 404 -11.01 -29.83 -22.23
CA GLN A 404 -10.95 -28.40 -21.90
C GLN A 404 -9.54 -28.00 -21.52
N ARG A 405 -9.04 -26.88 -22.07
CA ARG A 405 -7.74 -26.30 -21.75
C ARG A 405 -7.77 -25.67 -20.35
N LEU A 406 -6.71 -25.91 -19.56
CA LEU A 406 -6.47 -25.21 -18.31
C LEU A 406 -6.07 -23.77 -18.59
N GLY A 407 -6.91 -22.83 -18.21
CA GLY A 407 -6.61 -21.42 -18.42
C GLY A 407 -7.61 -20.50 -17.74
N ALA A 408 -7.26 -19.22 -17.70
CA ALA A 408 -8.08 -18.16 -17.13
C ALA A 408 -7.73 -16.81 -17.77
N THR A 409 -8.63 -15.84 -17.64
CA THR A 409 -8.40 -14.46 -18.04
C THR A 409 -8.03 -13.60 -16.83
N LEU A 410 -6.86 -12.93 -16.90
CA LEU A 410 -6.44 -11.92 -15.95
C LEU A 410 -6.90 -10.56 -16.44
N LEU A 411 -7.93 -10.00 -15.80
CA LEU A 411 -8.35 -8.63 -16.06
C LEU A 411 -7.40 -7.65 -15.36
N THR A 412 -6.94 -6.66 -16.08
CA THR A 412 -6.09 -5.59 -15.54
C THR A 412 -6.41 -4.26 -16.23
N TYR A 413 -5.84 -3.16 -15.71
CA TYR A 413 -5.93 -1.82 -16.27
C TYR A 413 -4.56 -1.17 -16.22
N ASP A 414 -4.38 -0.05 -16.92
CA ASP A 414 -3.13 0.72 -16.81
C ASP A 414 -2.96 1.22 -15.38
N ASN A 415 -2.08 0.54 -14.64
CA ASN A 415 -1.88 0.72 -13.21
C ASN A 415 -0.39 0.69 -12.87
N PRO A 416 0.20 1.82 -12.47
CA PRO A 416 1.61 1.84 -12.04
C PRO A 416 1.92 0.87 -10.90
N ALA A 417 0.94 0.57 -10.04
CA ALA A 417 1.09 -0.40 -8.96
C ALA A 417 1.06 -1.86 -9.43
N PHE A 418 0.57 -2.13 -10.64
CA PHE A 418 0.58 -3.46 -11.26
C PHE A 418 0.87 -3.31 -12.77
N PRO A 419 2.11 -2.96 -13.14
CA PRO A 419 2.46 -2.67 -14.52
C PRO A 419 2.40 -3.91 -15.41
N ALA A 420 2.22 -3.69 -16.70
CA ALA A 420 1.99 -4.76 -17.68
C ALA A 420 3.10 -5.83 -17.69
N ASN A 421 4.36 -5.46 -17.44
CA ASN A 421 5.48 -6.41 -17.36
C ASN A 421 5.32 -7.46 -16.26
N VAL A 422 4.66 -7.13 -15.13
CA VAL A 422 4.35 -8.08 -14.05
C VAL A 422 3.34 -9.12 -14.54
N SER A 423 2.29 -8.69 -15.24
CA SER A 423 1.29 -9.61 -15.81
C SER A 423 1.91 -10.53 -16.85
N VAL A 424 2.74 -10.00 -17.75
CA VAL A 424 3.41 -10.77 -18.83
C VAL A 424 4.40 -11.76 -18.24
N ALA A 425 5.15 -11.40 -17.19
CA ALA A 425 6.06 -12.34 -16.56
C ALA A 425 5.31 -13.46 -15.82
N ALA A 426 4.24 -13.14 -15.10
CA ALA A 426 3.39 -14.16 -14.48
C ALA A 426 2.77 -15.11 -15.54
N GLN A 427 2.36 -14.58 -16.70
CA GLN A 427 1.89 -15.38 -17.83
C GLN A 427 2.99 -16.33 -18.33
N ALA A 428 4.21 -15.83 -18.49
CA ALA A 428 5.35 -16.63 -18.95
C ALA A 428 5.69 -17.78 -17.97
N ASP A 429 5.63 -17.51 -16.66
CA ASP A 429 5.85 -18.54 -15.63
C ASP A 429 4.75 -19.60 -15.64
N LEU A 430 3.50 -19.19 -15.72
CA LEU A 430 2.36 -20.11 -15.79
C LEU A 430 2.36 -20.97 -17.05
N ARG A 431 2.85 -20.42 -18.16
CA ARG A 431 3.05 -21.19 -19.41
C ARG A 431 3.98 -22.38 -19.22
N LYS A 432 5.03 -22.26 -18.41
CA LYS A 432 6.02 -23.32 -18.14
C LYS A 432 5.37 -24.56 -17.50
N VAL A 433 4.33 -24.35 -16.68
CA VAL A 433 3.57 -25.44 -16.06
C VAL A 433 2.35 -25.86 -16.87
N GLY A 434 2.11 -25.25 -18.04
CA GLY A 434 1.03 -25.57 -18.97
C GLY A 434 -0.30 -24.88 -18.64
N PHE A 435 -0.28 -23.77 -17.95
CA PHE A 435 -1.46 -22.94 -17.67
C PHE A 435 -1.57 -21.79 -18.69
N ASP A 436 -2.72 -21.64 -19.34
CA ASP A 436 -3.02 -20.57 -20.32
C ASP A 436 -3.59 -19.33 -19.61
N LEU A 437 -2.72 -18.41 -19.18
CA LEU A 437 -3.16 -17.13 -18.63
C LEU A 437 -3.31 -16.11 -19.77
N ARG A 438 -4.52 -15.66 -20.05
CA ARG A 438 -4.80 -14.59 -21.00
C ARG A 438 -4.90 -13.26 -20.26
N ILE A 439 -4.21 -12.24 -20.78
CA ILE A 439 -4.22 -10.89 -20.18
C ILE A 439 -5.20 -10.03 -20.97
N GLU A 440 -6.14 -9.41 -20.28
CA GLU A 440 -7.10 -8.46 -20.85
C GLU A 440 -6.95 -7.10 -20.16
N LEU A 441 -6.48 -6.10 -20.93
CA LEU A 441 -6.30 -4.71 -20.46
C LEU A 441 -7.56 -3.92 -20.78
N LEU A 442 -8.24 -3.44 -19.76
CA LEU A 442 -9.50 -2.70 -19.88
C LEU A 442 -9.42 -1.32 -19.22
N PRO A 443 -10.28 -0.36 -19.60
CA PRO A 443 -10.45 0.87 -18.82
C PRO A 443 -10.80 0.56 -17.36
N ILE A 444 -10.26 1.34 -16.42
CA ILE A 444 -10.44 1.10 -14.97
C ILE A 444 -11.93 1.03 -14.57
N SER A 445 -12.77 1.87 -15.15
CA SER A 445 -14.22 1.86 -14.90
C SER A 445 -14.86 0.51 -15.24
N LYS A 446 -14.42 -0.11 -16.35
CA LYS A 446 -14.92 -1.43 -16.77
C LYS A 446 -14.40 -2.54 -15.86
N VAL A 447 -13.13 -2.49 -15.46
CA VAL A 447 -12.57 -3.46 -14.48
C VAL A 447 -13.33 -3.36 -13.15
N MET A 448 -13.63 -2.14 -12.66
CA MET A 448 -14.40 -1.96 -11.43
C MET A 448 -15.84 -2.48 -11.55
N GLU A 449 -16.50 -2.28 -12.68
CA GLU A 449 -17.82 -2.86 -12.93
C GLU A 449 -17.79 -4.39 -12.84
N LEU A 450 -16.88 -5.03 -13.58
CA LEU A 450 -16.74 -6.49 -13.61
C LEU A 450 -16.33 -7.05 -12.24
N ARG A 451 -15.42 -6.37 -11.55
CA ARG A 451 -14.97 -6.69 -10.20
C ARG A 451 -16.14 -6.80 -9.20
N TYR A 452 -16.98 -5.77 -9.12
CA TYR A 452 -18.08 -5.75 -8.15
C TYR A 452 -19.25 -6.66 -8.54
N ARG A 453 -19.34 -7.06 -9.79
CA ARG A 453 -20.32 -8.07 -10.26
C ARG A 453 -19.82 -9.50 -10.14
N GLY A 454 -18.56 -9.73 -9.75
CA GLY A 454 -17.94 -11.07 -9.74
C GLY A 454 -17.79 -11.68 -11.14
N ASN A 455 -17.77 -10.85 -12.19
CA ASN A 455 -17.67 -11.32 -13.57
C ASN A 455 -16.23 -11.25 -14.09
N PHE A 456 -15.36 -12.06 -13.51
CA PHE A 456 -13.95 -12.21 -13.87
C PHE A 456 -13.44 -13.57 -13.40
N ASP A 457 -12.33 -14.07 -13.97
CA ASP A 457 -11.62 -15.27 -13.50
C ASP A 457 -10.52 -14.86 -12.51
N ALA A 458 -9.68 -13.91 -12.90
CA ALA A 458 -8.63 -13.33 -12.06
C ALA A 458 -8.52 -11.80 -12.27
N LEU A 459 -8.13 -11.08 -11.23
CA LEU A 459 -7.85 -9.64 -11.26
C LEU A 459 -6.39 -9.38 -10.96
N GLY A 460 -5.73 -8.59 -11.81
CA GLY A 460 -4.38 -8.08 -11.60
C GLY A 460 -4.42 -6.72 -10.89
N GLY A 461 -3.59 -6.58 -9.87
CA GLY A 461 -3.54 -5.36 -9.07
C GLY A 461 -4.34 -5.48 -7.77
N GLY A 462 -4.59 -4.36 -7.15
CA GLY A 462 -5.31 -4.29 -5.88
C GLY A 462 -4.35 -4.13 -4.71
N TYR A 463 -4.44 -2.98 -4.11
CA TYR A 463 -3.82 -2.61 -2.85
C TYR A 463 -4.91 -2.10 -1.94
N TRP A 464 -4.92 -2.57 -0.70
CA TRP A 464 -5.82 -2.05 0.32
C TRP A 464 -5.04 -1.19 1.30
N HIS A 465 -5.49 0.02 1.46
CA HIS A 465 -4.85 0.98 2.34
C HIS A 465 -5.26 0.69 3.79
N THR A 466 -4.41 0.00 4.53
CA THR A 466 -4.65 -0.28 5.96
C THR A 466 -3.37 -0.05 6.77
N ASN A 467 -3.51 0.19 8.05
CA ASN A 467 -2.41 0.31 9.01
C ASN A 467 -2.44 -0.79 10.07
N THR A 468 -3.28 -1.79 9.88
CA THR A 468 -3.52 -2.90 10.81
C THR A 468 -3.85 -4.18 10.06
N ALA A 469 -3.63 -5.33 10.70
CA ALA A 469 -3.97 -6.64 10.15
C ALA A 469 -5.48 -6.86 9.91
N ASP A 470 -6.33 -5.96 10.37
CA ASP A 470 -7.79 -6.01 10.09
C ASP A 470 -8.14 -5.87 8.60
N GLY A 471 -7.20 -5.42 7.79
CA GLY A 471 -7.32 -5.50 6.33
C GLY A 471 -7.63 -6.91 5.81
N LEU A 472 -7.18 -7.96 6.52
CA LEU A 472 -7.50 -9.35 6.18
C LEU A 472 -9.00 -9.66 6.29
N TYR A 473 -9.69 -9.10 7.30
CA TYR A 473 -11.14 -9.23 7.39
C TYR A 473 -11.84 -8.54 6.22
N ILE A 474 -11.42 -7.33 5.91
CA ILE A 474 -12.02 -6.54 4.83
C ILE A 474 -11.88 -7.25 3.48
N LEU A 475 -10.76 -7.94 3.25
CA LEU A 475 -10.47 -8.57 1.96
C LEU A 475 -10.91 -10.03 1.84
N TYR A 476 -10.98 -10.77 2.96
CA TYR A 476 -11.13 -12.24 2.88
C TYR A 476 -12.27 -12.81 3.72
N HIS A 477 -12.87 -12.04 4.65
CA HIS A 477 -14.03 -12.52 5.41
C HIS A 477 -15.26 -12.63 4.51
N SER A 478 -16.08 -13.67 4.69
CA SER A 478 -17.26 -13.91 3.84
C SER A 478 -18.32 -12.81 3.88
N GLN A 479 -18.45 -12.12 5.02
CA GLN A 479 -19.34 -10.94 5.14
C GLN A 479 -18.87 -9.73 4.33
N SER A 480 -17.62 -9.73 3.87
CA SER A 480 -17.06 -8.66 3.03
C SER A 480 -17.26 -8.90 1.52
N ILE A 481 -17.98 -9.95 1.13
CA ILE A 481 -18.32 -10.21 -0.29
C ILE A 481 -19.29 -9.13 -0.78
N PRO A 482 -19.05 -8.54 -1.97
CA PRO A 482 -19.95 -7.53 -2.54
C PRO A 482 -21.39 -8.02 -2.65
N SER A 483 -22.34 -7.16 -2.36
CA SER A 483 -23.77 -7.45 -2.44
C SER A 483 -24.55 -6.23 -2.91
N ALA A 484 -25.82 -6.39 -3.23
CA ALA A 484 -26.70 -5.26 -3.58
C ALA A 484 -26.83 -4.19 -2.46
N ARG A 485 -26.45 -4.55 -1.21
CA ARG A 485 -26.57 -3.69 -0.02
C ARG A 485 -25.22 -3.15 0.48
N MET A 486 -24.10 -3.68 -0.02
CA MET A 486 -22.77 -3.36 0.51
C MET A 486 -21.70 -3.44 -0.59
N ILE A 487 -20.87 -2.41 -0.67
CA ILE A 487 -19.65 -2.40 -1.48
C ILE A 487 -18.59 -3.20 -0.70
N GLY A 488 -18.63 -4.53 -0.80
CA GLY A 488 -17.66 -5.40 -0.16
C GLY A 488 -16.32 -5.42 -0.91
N GLN A 489 -15.26 -5.85 -0.24
CA GLN A 489 -13.92 -5.91 -0.80
C GLN A 489 -13.41 -7.35 -1.01
N ASN A 490 -14.09 -8.36 -0.48
CA ASN A 490 -13.83 -9.76 -0.81
C ASN A 490 -14.41 -10.08 -2.20
N VAL A 491 -13.83 -9.45 -3.21
CA VAL A 491 -14.32 -9.53 -4.61
C VAL A 491 -14.05 -10.88 -5.26
N GLY A 492 -13.12 -11.66 -4.70
CA GLY A 492 -12.86 -13.05 -5.10
C GLY A 492 -13.93 -14.05 -4.64
N HIS A 493 -14.96 -13.59 -3.90
CA HIS A 493 -16.04 -14.38 -3.34
C HIS A 493 -15.57 -15.53 -2.42
N PHE A 494 -14.40 -15.33 -1.79
CA PHE A 494 -13.80 -16.34 -0.95
C PHE A 494 -14.63 -16.58 0.34
N ARG A 495 -14.83 -17.84 0.69
CA ARG A 495 -15.54 -18.28 1.89
C ARG A 495 -14.78 -19.39 2.58
N ASP A 496 -14.44 -19.17 3.84
CA ASP A 496 -13.81 -20.18 4.70
C ASP A 496 -14.23 -19.93 6.15
N ALA A 497 -15.04 -20.84 6.71
CA ALA A 497 -15.62 -20.67 8.04
C ALA A 497 -14.56 -20.58 9.16
N SER A 498 -13.43 -21.28 9.02
CA SER A 498 -12.34 -21.22 9.98
C SER A 498 -11.64 -19.85 9.93
N LEU A 499 -11.40 -19.33 8.73
CA LEU A 499 -10.84 -17.98 8.56
C LEU A 499 -11.80 -16.92 9.08
N ASP A 500 -13.10 -17.03 8.77
CA ASP A 500 -14.12 -16.11 9.24
C ASP A 500 -14.14 -16.03 10.78
N GLN A 501 -14.05 -17.18 11.44
CA GLN A 501 -13.98 -17.23 12.90
C GLN A 501 -12.71 -16.55 13.44
N LEU A 502 -11.53 -16.89 12.88
CA LEU A 502 -10.24 -16.32 13.30
C LEU A 502 -10.22 -14.79 13.16
N LEU A 503 -10.70 -14.28 12.03
CA LEU A 503 -10.75 -12.84 11.75
C LEU A 503 -11.79 -12.12 12.64
N GLY A 504 -12.94 -12.73 12.85
CA GLY A 504 -13.97 -12.21 13.74
C GLY A 504 -13.50 -12.15 15.20
N ASP A 505 -12.84 -13.21 15.68
CA ASP A 505 -12.27 -13.26 17.03
C ASP A 505 -11.12 -12.25 17.21
N ALA A 506 -10.27 -12.08 16.18
CA ALA A 506 -9.21 -11.07 16.20
C ALA A 506 -9.78 -9.65 16.34
N ARG A 507 -10.87 -9.32 15.63
CA ARG A 507 -11.58 -8.04 15.75
C ARG A 507 -12.11 -7.76 17.15
N ARG A 508 -12.63 -8.79 17.81
CA ARG A 508 -13.23 -8.66 19.16
C ARG A 508 -12.20 -8.66 20.28
N SER A 509 -11.01 -9.23 20.05
CA SER A 509 -10.00 -9.38 21.09
C SER A 509 -9.36 -8.05 21.48
N THR A 510 -9.59 -7.61 22.71
CA THR A 510 -8.93 -6.44 23.32
C THR A 510 -7.51 -6.75 23.80
N GLN A 511 -7.12 -8.04 23.87
CA GLN A 511 -5.79 -8.46 24.32
C GLN A 511 -4.80 -8.51 23.13
N PRO A 512 -3.75 -7.68 23.08
CA PRO A 512 -2.86 -7.58 21.92
C PRO A 512 -2.15 -8.89 21.57
N ALA A 513 -1.74 -9.69 22.58
CA ALA A 513 -1.06 -10.97 22.34
C ALA A 513 -1.99 -12.00 21.69
N GLN A 514 -3.22 -12.13 22.20
CA GLN A 514 -4.23 -13.01 21.64
C GLN A 514 -4.60 -12.57 20.21
N ARG A 515 -4.79 -11.29 19.99
CA ARG A 515 -5.10 -10.74 18.67
C ARG A 515 -4.00 -11.05 17.65
N ARG A 516 -2.71 -10.91 18.02
CA ARG A 516 -1.59 -11.29 17.14
C ARG A 516 -1.61 -12.78 16.82
N ALA A 517 -1.87 -13.65 17.81
CA ALA A 517 -1.95 -15.09 17.59
C ALA A 517 -3.07 -15.47 16.60
N LEU A 518 -4.23 -14.82 16.70
CA LEU A 518 -5.36 -15.03 15.79
C LEU A 518 -5.03 -14.57 14.37
N TYR A 519 -4.43 -13.40 14.19
CA TYR A 519 -3.98 -12.94 12.87
C TYR A 519 -2.89 -13.83 12.27
N ARG A 520 -2.00 -14.39 13.08
CA ARG A 520 -1.01 -15.37 12.60
C ARG A 520 -1.70 -16.62 12.05
N GLN A 521 -2.67 -17.18 12.78
CA GLN A 521 -3.45 -18.34 12.33
C GLN A 521 -4.25 -18.02 11.06
N ALA A 522 -4.82 -16.80 10.97
CA ALA A 522 -5.51 -16.35 9.76
C ALA A 522 -4.57 -16.27 8.55
N GLN A 523 -3.35 -15.75 8.71
CA GLN A 523 -2.35 -15.70 7.64
C GLN A 523 -1.92 -17.12 7.22
N GLN A 524 -1.74 -18.03 8.18
CA GLN A 524 -1.47 -19.43 7.87
C GLN A 524 -2.59 -20.04 7.02
N ARG A 525 -3.86 -19.83 7.43
CA ARG A 525 -5.02 -20.33 6.69
C ARG A 525 -5.12 -19.77 5.28
N LEU A 526 -4.78 -18.49 5.10
CA LEU A 526 -4.71 -17.86 3.79
C LEU A 526 -3.60 -18.48 2.92
N GLY A 527 -2.46 -18.84 3.49
CA GLY A 527 -1.40 -19.59 2.79
C GLY A 527 -1.85 -20.98 2.33
N GLU A 528 -2.68 -21.66 3.13
CA GLU A 528 -3.24 -22.97 2.79
C GLU A 528 -4.31 -22.90 1.69
N THR A 529 -5.13 -21.85 1.69
CA THR A 529 -6.31 -21.73 0.80
C THR A 529 -6.09 -20.88 -0.45
N VAL A 530 -5.08 -20.03 -0.41
CA VAL A 530 -4.60 -19.18 -1.53
C VAL A 530 -5.74 -18.49 -2.30
N PRO A 531 -6.51 -17.57 -1.69
CA PRO A 531 -7.54 -16.83 -2.42
C PRO A 531 -6.95 -15.79 -3.39
N ALA A 532 -5.69 -15.45 -3.23
CA ALA A 532 -4.92 -14.55 -4.07
C ALA A 532 -3.43 -14.95 -4.05
N VAL A 533 -2.66 -14.50 -5.05
CA VAL A 533 -1.20 -14.56 -5.04
C VAL A 533 -0.65 -13.17 -4.75
N PRO A 534 -0.21 -12.89 -3.51
CA PRO A 534 0.54 -11.69 -3.20
C PRO A 534 1.88 -11.75 -3.95
N SER A 535 2.24 -10.74 -4.72
CA SER A 535 3.42 -10.81 -5.57
C SER A 535 4.53 -9.85 -5.17
N VAL A 536 4.30 -8.54 -5.17
CA VAL A 536 5.34 -7.53 -4.91
C VAL A 536 4.83 -6.48 -3.94
N GLU A 537 5.67 -6.08 -2.97
CA GLU A 537 5.35 -5.05 -1.99
C GLU A 537 4.97 -3.71 -2.63
N SER A 538 4.07 -2.99 -1.97
CA SER A 538 3.78 -1.60 -2.33
C SER A 538 4.88 -0.69 -1.81
N GLN A 539 5.81 -0.32 -2.67
CA GLN A 539 6.93 0.54 -2.30
C GLN A 539 6.83 1.91 -2.97
N MET A 540 7.21 2.93 -2.20
CA MET A 540 7.36 4.30 -2.66
C MET A 540 8.84 4.65 -2.67
N LEU A 541 9.35 5.08 -3.81
CA LEU A 541 10.69 5.65 -3.96
C LEU A 541 10.56 7.17 -3.87
N LEU A 542 10.95 7.74 -2.74
CA LEU A 542 10.98 9.17 -2.51
C LEU A 542 12.39 9.70 -2.78
N ALA A 543 12.56 10.53 -3.79
CA ALA A 543 13.82 11.21 -4.08
C ALA A 543 13.71 12.71 -3.79
N TYR A 544 14.74 13.30 -3.19
CA TYR A 544 14.75 14.73 -2.88
C TYR A 544 16.19 15.29 -2.84
N ARG A 545 16.28 16.59 -3.05
CA ARG A 545 17.55 17.33 -2.97
C ARG A 545 18.03 17.42 -1.52
N ASN A 546 19.33 17.35 -1.28
CA ASN A 546 19.90 17.42 0.07
C ASN A 546 19.66 18.78 0.78
N ALA A 547 19.23 19.79 0.02
CA ALA A 547 18.74 21.05 0.59
C ALA A 547 17.39 20.90 1.33
N VAL A 548 16.66 19.78 1.12
CA VAL A 548 15.41 19.48 1.81
C VAL A 548 15.71 18.73 3.09
N GLY A 549 15.47 19.37 4.23
CA GLY A 549 15.62 18.77 5.56
C GLY A 549 14.29 18.41 6.21
N GLY A 550 14.36 17.69 7.34
CA GLY A 550 13.20 17.37 8.16
C GLY A 550 12.18 16.42 7.51
N VAL A 551 12.60 15.61 6.53
CA VAL A 551 11.74 14.62 5.88
C VAL A 551 11.46 13.47 6.85
N LEU A 552 10.24 13.46 7.40
CA LEU A 552 9.72 12.39 8.25
C LEU A 552 8.63 11.62 7.54
N PHE A 553 8.31 10.44 8.07
CA PHE A 553 7.26 9.56 7.57
C PHE A 553 6.15 9.36 8.59
N ASP A 554 4.91 9.29 8.11
CA ASP A 554 3.75 8.95 8.94
C ASP A 554 3.84 7.49 9.39
N GLY A 555 3.70 7.25 10.68
CA GLY A 555 3.78 5.92 11.26
C GLY A 555 2.64 4.99 10.81
N SER A 556 1.48 5.53 10.44
CA SER A 556 0.33 4.72 10.03
C SER A 556 0.48 4.14 8.61
N HIS A 557 1.11 4.86 7.68
CA HIS A 557 1.16 4.46 6.26
C HIS A 557 2.57 4.45 5.66
N ASN A 558 3.55 5.00 6.37
CA ASN A 558 4.93 5.14 5.91
C ASN A 558 5.05 6.05 4.67
N VAL A 559 4.37 7.18 4.71
CA VAL A 559 4.36 8.23 3.68
C VAL A 559 4.92 9.55 4.22
N PRO A 560 5.43 10.47 3.39
CA PRO A 560 6.07 11.69 3.88
C PRO A 560 5.09 12.61 4.63
N LEU A 561 5.60 13.25 5.70
CA LEU A 561 4.94 14.31 6.46
C LEU A 561 5.58 15.65 6.10
N PHE A 562 4.81 16.61 5.61
CA PHE A 562 5.33 17.90 5.20
C PHE A 562 5.42 18.92 6.35
N THR A 563 4.81 18.66 7.50
CA THR A 563 4.81 19.57 8.67
C THR A 563 6.22 19.89 9.17
N SER A 564 7.12 18.89 9.15
CA SER A 564 8.50 18.99 9.62
C SER A 564 9.50 19.36 8.53
N VAL A 565 9.08 19.40 7.26
CA VAL A 565 9.98 19.68 6.13
C VAL A 565 10.40 21.14 6.11
N TRP A 566 11.67 21.39 5.79
CA TRP A 566 12.25 22.72 5.63
C TRP A 566 13.28 22.73 4.49
N LEU A 567 13.58 23.92 3.99
CA LEU A 567 14.59 24.15 2.97
C LEU A 567 15.83 24.81 3.59
N ALA A 568 17.01 24.24 3.35
CA ALA A 568 18.26 24.89 3.71
C ALA A 568 18.38 26.19 2.91
N LYS A 569 18.76 27.27 3.61
CA LYS A 569 19.12 28.51 2.90
C LYS A 569 20.38 28.24 2.09
N GLU A 570 20.37 28.61 0.82
CA GLU A 570 21.60 28.63 0.05
C GLU A 570 22.62 29.47 0.80
N GLN A 571 23.79 28.90 1.08
CA GLN A 571 24.89 29.69 1.58
C GLN A 571 25.31 30.62 0.43
N PRO A 572 25.40 31.94 0.68
CA PRO A 572 25.76 32.91 -0.34
C PRO A 572 27.15 32.65 -0.92
#